data_4261ad7cbb465e0985949ead7eee2438
#
_entry.id   4261ad7cbb465e0985949ead7eee2438
#
_cell.length_a   1.000
_cell.length_b   1.000
_cell.length_c   1.000
_cell.angle_alpha   90.00
_cell.angle_beta   90.00
_cell.angle_gamma   90.00
#
_symmetry.space_group_name_H-M   'P 1'
#
loop_
_entity.id
_entity.type
_entity.pdbx_description
1 polymer ?
#
loop_
_entity_poly.entity_id
_entity_poly.type
_entity_poly.pdbx_seq_one_letter_code
_entity_poly.pdbx_strand_id
1 'polypeptide(L)'
;IFIGIAALATAIILLKHQPAEIIAPEDKSLEAQFDTYLEEGKPVFAFFHSTTCQSCIDMMEIVAEVYPEFAGSVEIVDVDVYDARNENLLRRAGIRSIPTLIFFNRQGQGYVSIGVMEADQLRQELTTLKESK
;
A
#
# COMPACT_ATOMS: atom_id res chain seq x y z
N ILE A 1 53.69 52.21 -1.73
CA ILE A 1 53.21 51.33 -2.84
C ILE A 1 53.06 49.93 -2.31
N PHE A 2 52.00 49.63 -1.55
CA PHE A 2 51.53 48.33 -1.23
C PHE A 2 50.01 48.38 -0.94
N ILE A 3 49.23 48.48 -1.98
CA ILE A 3 47.75 48.30 -1.88
C ILE A 3 47.38 47.35 -2.96
N GLY A 4 46.86 46.23 -2.55
CA GLY A 4 46.13 45.36 -3.50
C GLY A 4 46.46 43.89 -3.48
N ILE A 5 46.19 43.15 -2.42
CA ILE A 5 45.89 41.72 -2.49
C ILE A 5 45.10 41.37 -1.21
N ALA A 6 43.82 41.67 -1.16
CA ALA A 6 42.93 41.18 -0.10
C ALA A 6 41.45 41.19 -0.51
N ALA A 7 41.13 40.87 -1.79
CA ALA A 7 39.75 40.89 -2.24
C ALA A 7 39.31 39.65 -3.06
N LEU A 8 39.97 38.51 -2.91
CA LEU A 8 39.65 37.31 -3.69
C LEU A 8 39.36 36.06 -2.86
N ALA A 9 39.22 36.16 -1.54
CA ALA A 9 39.01 35.01 -0.68
C ALA A 9 37.59 34.87 -0.11
N THR A 10 36.67 35.78 -0.38
CA THR A 10 35.33 35.78 0.22
C THR A 10 34.20 35.27 -0.70
N ALA A 11 34.48 34.90 -1.96
CA ALA A 11 33.44 34.49 -2.92
C ALA A 11 33.21 32.97 -3.00
N ILE A 12 33.97 32.14 -2.29
CA ILE A 12 33.89 30.66 -2.43
C ILE A 12 33.09 29.99 -1.31
N ILE A 13 32.69 30.70 -0.27
CA ILE A 13 32.02 30.08 0.90
C ILE A 13 30.48 30.11 0.80
N LEU A 14 29.91 30.83 -0.17
CA LEU A 14 28.45 30.96 -0.30
C LEU A 14 27.72 29.89 -1.16
N LEU A 15 28.46 28.91 -1.67
CA LEU A 15 27.87 27.86 -2.54
C LEU A 15 27.69 26.50 -1.86
N LYS A 16 27.80 26.39 -0.53
CA LYS A 16 27.69 25.10 0.16
C LYS A 16 26.60 24.99 1.23
N HIS A 17 25.61 25.86 1.20
CA HIS A 17 24.41 25.65 2.02
C HIS A 17 23.17 25.73 1.14
N GLN A 18 23.01 24.76 0.24
CA GLN A 18 21.68 24.36 -0.12
C GLN A 18 21.19 23.49 1.06
N PRO A 19 20.09 23.88 1.73
CA PRO A 19 19.45 22.99 2.67
C PRO A 19 19.10 21.75 1.85
N ALA A 20 19.55 20.59 2.31
CA ALA A 20 19.04 19.32 1.80
C ALA A 20 17.52 19.41 1.89
N GLU A 21 16.86 19.47 0.76
CA GLU A 21 15.42 19.32 0.64
C GLU A 21 15.16 17.96 1.26
N ILE A 22 14.60 17.97 2.48
CA ILE A 22 14.12 16.76 3.13
C ILE A 22 12.93 16.35 2.25
N ILE A 23 13.21 15.52 1.24
CA ILE A 23 12.18 14.78 0.53
C ILE A 23 11.57 13.91 1.63
N ALA A 24 10.43 14.37 2.16
CA ALA A 24 9.59 13.53 2.98
C ALA A 24 9.42 12.21 2.20
N PRO A 25 9.52 11.03 2.82
CA PRO A 25 9.29 9.78 2.10
C PRO A 25 7.95 9.95 1.40
N GLU A 26 7.95 9.90 0.07
CA GLU A 26 6.72 9.89 -0.72
C GLU A 26 5.89 8.75 -0.14
N ASP A 27 4.74 9.11 0.43
CA ASP A 27 3.77 8.15 0.91
C ASP A 27 3.41 7.30 -0.30
N LYS A 28 4.00 6.09 -0.38
CA LYS A 28 3.83 5.23 -1.54
C LYS A 28 2.34 5.01 -1.75
N SER A 29 1.84 5.31 -2.93
CA SER A 29 0.45 5.00 -3.28
C SER A 29 0.14 3.54 -2.99
N LEU A 30 -1.12 3.19 -2.71
CA LEU A 30 -1.52 1.80 -2.49
C LEU A 30 -1.16 0.91 -3.69
N GLU A 31 -1.23 1.46 -4.92
CA GLU A 31 -0.78 0.76 -6.13
C GLU A 31 0.71 0.42 -6.08
N ALA A 32 1.57 1.37 -5.70
CA ALA A 32 2.99 1.14 -5.58
C ALA A 32 3.36 0.18 -4.43
N GLN A 33 2.60 0.21 -3.34
CA GLN A 33 2.75 -0.75 -2.24
C GLN A 33 2.38 -2.16 -2.71
N PHE A 34 1.24 -2.30 -3.39
CA PHE A 34 0.78 -3.57 -3.95
C PHE A 34 1.82 -4.18 -4.90
N ASP A 35 2.34 -3.38 -5.85
CA ASP A 35 3.36 -3.83 -6.79
C ASP A 35 4.63 -4.27 -6.05
N THR A 36 5.08 -3.50 -5.05
CA THR A 36 6.24 -3.86 -4.22
C THR A 36 6.04 -5.20 -3.52
N TYR A 37 4.88 -5.46 -2.92
CA TYR A 37 4.60 -6.72 -2.24
C TYR A 37 4.62 -7.92 -3.20
N LEU A 38 4.04 -7.77 -4.39
CA LEU A 38 4.07 -8.82 -5.41
C LEU A 38 5.50 -9.09 -5.91
N GLU A 39 6.30 -8.05 -6.17
CA GLU A 39 7.69 -8.16 -6.60
C GLU A 39 8.57 -8.85 -5.54
N GLU A 40 8.30 -8.59 -4.26
CA GLU A 40 8.98 -9.23 -3.13
C GLU A 40 8.50 -10.67 -2.85
N GLY A 41 7.52 -11.18 -3.61
CA GLY A 41 6.96 -12.52 -3.42
C GLY A 41 6.22 -12.67 -2.09
N LYS A 42 5.60 -11.59 -1.60
CA LYS A 42 4.79 -11.63 -0.39
C LYS A 42 3.37 -12.05 -0.70
N PRO A 43 2.71 -12.81 0.19
CA PRO A 43 1.28 -13.03 0.08
C PRO A 43 0.54 -11.75 0.41
N VAL A 44 -0.48 -11.40 -0.40
CA VAL A 44 -1.22 -10.15 -0.28
C VAL A 44 -2.71 -10.42 -0.19
N PHE A 45 -3.36 -9.78 0.76
CA PHE A 45 -4.81 -9.67 0.86
C PHE A 45 -5.21 -8.26 0.46
N ALA A 46 -5.85 -8.10 -0.70
CA ALA A 46 -6.39 -6.83 -1.18
C ALA A 46 -7.89 -6.75 -0.90
N PHE A 47 -8.30 -5.72 -0.18
CA PHE A 47 -9.68 -5.50 0.24
C PHE A 47 -10.22 -4.19 -0.33
N PHE A 48 -11.20 -4.30 -1.23
CA PHE A 48 -11.83 -3.17 -1.92
C PHE A 48 -13.20 -2.91 -1.32
N HIS A 49 -13.40 -1.72 -0.78
CA HIS A 49 -14.59 -1.37 -0.03
C HIS A 49 -14.93 0.13 -0.10
N SER A 50 -15.98 0.50 0.60
CA SER A 50 -16.40 1.89 0.82
C SER A 50 -17.04 2.00 2.20
N THR A 51 -16.94 3.17 2.82
CA THR A 51 -17.57 3.47 4.11
C THR A 51 -19.07 3.75 4.02
N THR A 52 -19.64 3.82 2.83
CA THR A 52 -21.07 4.10 2.57
C THR A 52 -21.87 2.87 2.14
N CYS A 53 -21.25 1.72 2.09
CA CYS A 53 -21.85 0.44 1.70
C CYS A 53 -22.02 -0.45 2.94
N GLN A 54 -23.25 -0.87 3.27
CA GLN A 54 -23.50 -1.65 4.50
C GLN A 54 -22.75 -2.98 4.50
N SER A 55 -22.78 -3.74 3.43
CA SER A 55 -22.03 -5.00 3.34
C SER A 55 -20.51 -4.79 3.40
N CYS A 56 -20.01 -3.62 2.98
CA CYS A 56 -18.60 -3.27 3.16
C CYS A 56 -18.28 -3.01 4.64
N ILE A 57 -19.17 -2.32 5.36
CA ILE A 57 -19.01 -2.06 6.80
C ILE A 57 -18.97 -3.38 7.57
N ASP A 58 -19.91 -4.29 7.28
CA ASP A 58 -19.95 -5.62 7.89
C ASP A 58 -18.64 -6.39 7.62
N MET A 59 -18.12 -6.32 6.39
CA MET A 59 -16.85 -6.96 6.04
C MET A 59 -15.64 -6.28 6.67
N MET A 60 -15.66 -4.95 6.83
CA MET A 60 -14.61 -4.20 7.54
C MET A 60 -14.48 -4.63 8.99
N GLU A 61 -15.59 -4.89 9.68
CA GLU A 61 -15.60 -5.41 11.06
C GLU A 61 -14.96 -6.80 11.12
N ILE A 62 -15.29 -7.68 10.19
CA ILE A 62 -14.69 -9.02 10.08
C ILE A 62 -13.19 -8.94 9.80
N VAL A 63 -12.76 -8.07 8.88
CA VAL A 63 -11.34 -7.85 8.60
C VAL A 63 -10.61 -7.33 9.83
N ALA A 64 -11.20 -6.37 10.55
CA ALA A 64 -10.63 -5.82 11.77
C ALA A 64 -10.48 -6.86 12.89
N GLU A 65 -11.39 -7.84 12.95
CA GLU A 65 -11.31 -8.95 13.89
C GLU A 65 -10.23 -9.96 13.52
N VAL A 66 -10.18 -10.37 12.25
CA VAL A 66 -9.37 -11.53 11.80
C VAL A 66 -7.95 -11.14 11.38
N TYR A 67 -7.79 -10.04 10.63
CA TYR A 67 -6.50 -9.70 10.03
C TYR A 67 -5.34 -9.51 11.04
N PRO A 68 -5.54 -8.97 12.25
CA PRO A 68 -4.46 -8.85 13.23
C PRO A 68 -3.72 -10.17 13.53
N GLU A 69 -4.37 -11.32 13.36
CA GLU A 69 -3.75 -12.64 13.53
C GLU A 69 -2.70 -12.95 12.43
N PHE A 70 -2.75 -12.23 11.30
CA PHE A 70 -1.93 -12.44 10.12
C PHE A 70 -0.98 -11.28 9.80
N ALA A 71 -1.06 -10.18 10.54
CA ALA A 71 -0.18 -9.04 10.37
C ALA A 71 1.30 -9.46 10.43
N GLY A 72 2.09 -9.05 9.43
CA GLY A 72 3.48 -9.46 9.28
C GLY A 72 3.71 -10.81 8.56
N SER A 73 2.65 -11.60 8.33
CA SER A 73 2.71 -12.85 7.55
C SER A 73 2.02 -12.72 6.19
N VAL A 74 0.96 -11.93 6.14
CA VAL A 74 0.19 -11.57 4.94
C VAL A 74 0.10 -10.06 4.90
N GLU A 75 0.48 -9.44 3.80
CA GLU A 75 0.35 -8.00 3.62
C GLU A 75 -1.11 -7.64 3.27
N ILE A 76 -1.61 -6.53 3.80
CA ILE A 76 -2.92 -6.02 3.43
C ILE A 76 -2.80 -4.79 2.54
N VAL A 77 -3.63 -4.73 1.50
CA VAL A 77 -3.86 -3.54 0.69
C VAL A 77 -5.34 -3.17 0.84
N ASP A 78 -5.60 -2.20 1.70
CA ASP A 78 -6.94 -1.73 2.06
C ASP A 78 -7.32 -0.54 1.17
N VAL A 79 -8.32 -0.72 0.30
CA VAL A 79 -8.63 0.19 -0.80
C VAL A 79 -10.03 0.75 -0.69
N ASP A 80 -10.14 2.04 -0.38
CA ASP A 80 -11.39 2.78 -0.57
C ASP A 80 -11.59 3.05 -2.07
N VAL A 81 -12.68 2.52 -2.63
CA VAL A 81 -12.98 2.64 -4.07
C VAL A 81 -13.40 4.05 -4.49
N TYR A 82 -13.75 4.92 -3.55
CA TYR A 82 -14.10 6.32 -3.83
C TYR A 82 -12.93 7.29 -3.66
N ASP A 83 -11.77 6.83 -3.21
CA ASP A 83 -10.55 7.62 -3.25
C ASP A 83 -9.99 7.67 -4.68
N ALA A 84 -10.01 8.86 -5.28
CA ALA A 84 -9.55 9.08 -6.65
C ALA A 84 -8.08 8.64 -6.88
N ARG A 85 -7.25 8.61 -5.83
CA ARG A 85 -5.87 8.13 -5.90
C ARG A 85 -5.77 6.64 -6.25
N ASN A 86 -6.82 5.88 -6.02
CA ASN A 86 -6.89 4.44 -6.26
C ASN A 86 -7.45 4.05 -7.63
N GLU A 87 -7.84 5.01 -8.47
CA GLU A 87 -8.51 4.75 -9.76
C GLU A 87 -7.72 3.79 -10.66
N ASN A 88 -6.41 3.95 -10.76
CA ASN A 88 -5.57 3.07 -11.57
C ASN A 88 -5.57 1.62 -11.04
N LEU A 89 -5.44 1.46 -9.73
CA LEU A 89 -5.48 0.15 -9.08
C LEU A 89 -6.83 -0.54 -9.29
N LEU A 90 -7.94 0.20 -9.13
CA LEU A 90 -9.29 -0.32 -9.35
C LEU A 90 -9.49 -0.82 -10.78
N ARG A 91 -9.01 -0.06 -11.77
CA ARG A 91 -9.10 -0.42 -13.18
C ARG A 91 -8.24 -1.67 -13.51
N ARG A 92 -7.02 -1.74 -12.99
CA ARG A 92 -6.12 -2.89 -13.15
C ARG A 92 -6.71 -4.16 -12.51
N ALA A 93 -7.27 -4.03 -11.31
CA ALA A 93 -7.91 -5.14 -10.60
C ALA A 93 -9.27 -5.53 -11.17
N GLY A 94 -9.85 -4.72 -12.07
CA GLY A 94 -11.14 -4.99 -12.69
C GLY A 94 -12.31 -4.94 -11.70
N ILE A 95 -12.22 -4.08 -10.67
CA ILE A 95 -13.23 -3.98 -9.61
C ILE A 95 -14.54 -3.42 -10.18
N ARG A 96 -15.64 -4.17 -10.01
CA ARG A 96 -16.98 -3.81 -10.51
C ARG A 96 -18.06 -3.85 -9.43
N SER A 97 -17.75 -4.42 -8.28
CA SER A 97 -18.65 -4.51 -7.13
C SER A 97 -17.85 -4.48 -5.84
N ILE A 98 -18.51 -4.13 -4.74
CA ILE A 98 -17.92 -4.10 -3.40
C ILE A 98 -18.87 -4.73 -2.38
N PRO A 99 -18.34 -5.32 -1.30
CA PRO A 99 -16.91 -5.55 -1.06
C PRO A 99 -16.35 -6.62 -2.04
N THR A 100 -15.09 -6.43 -2.45
CA THR A 100 -14.32 -7.43 -3.20
C THR A 100 -13.04 -7.73 -2.44
N LEU A 101 -12.75 -9.00 -2.27
CA LEU A 101 -11.56 -9.51 -1.62
C LEU A 101 -10.73 -10.26 -2.67
N ILE A 102 -9.45 -9.95 -2.75
CA ILE A 102 -8.53 -10.68 -3.63
C ILE A 102 -7.34 -11.19 -2.80
N PHE A 103 -7.06 -12.46 -2.94
CA PHE A 103 -6.00 -13.15 -2.22
C PHE A 103 -4.90 -13.54 -3.21
N PHE A 104 -3.71 -12.92 -3.09
CA PHE A 104 -2.57 -13.20 -3.96
C PHE A 104 -1.54 -14.06 -3.23
N ASN A 105 -1.22 -15.21 -3.80
CA ASN A 105 -0.14 -16.05 -3.29
C ASN A 105 1.24 -15.45 -3.61
N ARG A 106 2.32 -16.08 -3.14
CA ARG A 106 3.71 -15.64 -3.35
C ARG A 106 4.14 -15.61 -4.81
N GLN A 107 3.43 -16.31 -5.70
CA GLN A 107 3.65 -16.31 -7.14
C GLN A 107 2.84 -15.22 -7.85
N GLY A 108 2.09 -14.40 -7.12
CA GLY A 108 1.23 -13.36 -7.68
C GLY A 108 -0.06 -13.87 -8.34
N GLN A 109 -0.43 -15.12 -8.11
CA GLN A 109 -1.70 -15.67 -8.59
C GLN A 109 -2.82 -15.25 -7.64
N GLY A 110 -3.87 -14.66 -8.20
CA GLY A 110 -4.99 -14.11 -7.45
C GLY A 110 -6.24 -14.98 -7.47
N TYR A 111 -6.92 -15.03 -6.31
CA TYR A 111 -8.25 -15.58 -6.16
C TYR A 111 -9.21 -14.48 -5.68
N VAL A 112 -10.39 -14.37 -6.28
CA VAL A 112 -11.36 -13.29 -6.02
C VAL A 112 -12.58 -13.84 -5.32
N SER A 113 -13.01 -13.15 -4.25
CA SER A 113 -14.30 -13.33 -3.59
C SER A 113 -15.07 -12.01 -3.57
N ILE A 114 -16.36 -12.05 -3.85
CA ILE A 114 -17.23 -10.87 -3.88
C ILE A 114 -18.30 -11.02 -2.81
N GLY A 115 -18.54 -9.94 -2.07
CA GLY A 115 -19.49 -9.92 -0.98
C GLY A 115 -18.88 -10.19 0.39
N VAL A 116 -19.73 -10.33 1.40
CA VAL A 116 -19.32 -10.59 2.79
C VAL A 116 -18.84 -12.04 2.90
N MET A 117 -17.72 -12.21 3.57
CA MET A 117 -17.15 -13.53 3.91
C MET A 117 -17.20 -13.69 5.44
N GLU A 118 -17.61 -14.84 5.93
CA GLU A 118 -17.62 -15.12 7.37
C GLU A 118 -16.20 -15.13 7.96
N ALA A 119 -16.09 -14.76 9.24
CA ALA A 119 -14.79 -14.62 9.93
C ALA A 119 -13.94 -15.90 9.86
N ASP A 120 -14.54 -17.07 10.08
CA ASP A 120 -13.82 -18.34 10.01
C ASP A 120 -13.35 -18.69 8.61
N GLN A 121 -14.12 -18.32 7.58
CA GLN A 121 -13.73 -18.49 6.19
C GLN A 121 -12.58 -17.56 5.84
N LEU A 122 -12.63 -16.28 6.24
CA LEU A 122 -11.53 -15.34 6.04
C LEU A 122 -10.24 -15.83 6.72
N ARG A 123 -10.35 -16.34 7.95
CA ARG A 123 -9.22 -16.91 8.69
C ARG A 123 -8.61 -18.11 7.94
N GLN A 124 -9.44 -18.97 7.36
CA GLN A 124 -8.97 -20.10 6.57
C GLN A 124 -8.26 -19.66 5.29
N GLU A 125 -8.80 -18.68 4.56
CA GLU A 125 -8.17 -18.12 3.35
C GLU A 125 -6.81 -17.48 3.66
N LEU A 126 -6.73 -16.66 4.71
CA LEU A 126 -5.48 -16.04 5.13
C LEU A 126 -4.45 -17.05 5.64
N THR A 127 -4.89 -18.13 6.28
CA THR A 127 -4.00 -19.24 6.69
C THR A 127 -3.41 -19.93 5.46
N THR A 128 -4.25 -20.24 4.47
CA THR A 128 -3.81 -20.83 3.21
C THR A 128 -2.81 -19.94 2.49
N LEU A 129 -3.06 -18.64 2.49
CA LEU A 129 -2.20 -17.65 1.89
C LEU A 129 -0.82 -17.58 2.58
N LYS A 130 -0.82 -17.54 3.91
CA LYS A 130 0.39 -17.54 4.74
C LYS A 130 1.26 -18.77 4.50
N GLU A 131 0.63 -19.95 4.31
CA GLU A 131 1.32 -21.24 4.13
C GLU A 131 1.70 -21.50 2.66
N SER A 132 1.22 -20.67 1.71
CA SER A 132 1.57 -20.81 0.29
C SER A 132 3.09 -20.68 0.09
N LYS A 133 3.66 -21.55 -0.73
CA LYS A 133 5.09 -21.58 -1.04
C LYS A 133 5.38 -20.77 -2.28
#